data_804eb16d2d4c0cbfc1037646874acb2b
#
_entry.id   804eb16d2d4c0cbfc1037646874acb2b
#
_cell.length_a   1.000
_cell.length_b   1.000
_cell.length_c   1.000
_cell.angle_alpha   90.00
_cell.angle_beta   90.00
_cell.angle_gamma   90.00
#
_symmetry.space_group_name_H-M   'P 1'
#
loop_
_entity.id
_entity.type
_entity.pdbx_description
1 polymer ?
#
loop_
_entity_poly.entity_id
_entity_poly.type
_entity_poly.pdbx_seq_one_letter_code
_entity_poly.pdbx_strand_id
1 'polypeptide(L)'
;MIYDHIKNISLYKGLTPALDLALKYIETVTPDVEVGSHPLDLGVKAVVSEGTTSLVNPKGYEAHRKYADVQLALVGTELIRCKPLPQVTETIPYDEAKDTARYADCPGADLVIGEGYFLVVFPEDAHEPGLAVDGVCAPVKKVVMKVPVE
;
A
#
# COMPACT_ATOMS: atom_id res chain seq x y z
N MET A 1 3.70 6.70 -8.36
CA MET A 1 2.51 6.17 -7.68
C MET A 1 1.25 6.33 -8.52
N ILE A 2 0.22 5.52 -8.26
CA ILE A 2 -1.13 5.64 -8.86
C ILE A 2 -2.11 5.73 -7.69
N TYR A 3 -3.02 6.71 -7.73
CA TYR A 3 -4.11 6.83 -6.78
C TYR A 3 -5.40 7.13 -7.54
N ASP A 4 -6.36 6.21 -7.50
CA ASP A 4 -7.62 6.34 -8.24
C ASP A 4 -8.71 5.45 -7.65
N HIS A 5 -9.93 5.62 -8.14
CA HIS A 5 -11.05 4.77 -7.81
C HIS A 5 -11.03 3.48 -8.64
N ILE A 6 -11.39 2.35 -8.02
CA ILE A 6 -11.35 1.00 -8.62
C ILE A 6 -12.13 0.89 -9.95
N LYS A 7 -13.17 1.71 -10.14
CA LYS A 7 -13.91 1.77 -11.42
C LYS A 7 -13.08 2.20 -12.62
N ASN A 8 -11.93 2.86 -12.38
CA ASN A 8 -11.00 3.33 -13.41
C ASN A 8 -9.81 2.38 -13.59
N ILE A 9 -9.80 1.23 -12.92
CA ILE A 9 -8.63 0.33 -12.83
C ILE A 9 -8.15 -0.16 -14.21
N SER A 10 -9.06 -0.26 -15.18
CA SER A 10 -8.73 -0.65 -16.56
C SER A 10 -7.73 0.27 -17.26
N LEU A 11 -7.63 1.53 -16.82
CA LEU A 11 -6.67 2.50 -17.37
C LEU A 11 -5.22 2.15 -17.06
N TYR A 12 -4.99 1.32 -16.03
CA TYR A 12 -3.67 0.99 -15.50
C TYR A 12 -3.20 -0.41 -15.87
N LYS A 13 -4.03 -1.18 -16.61
CA LYS A 13 -3.68 -2.51 -17.09
C LYS A 13 -2.73 -2.42 -18.30
N GLY A 14 -1.84 -3.42 -18.42
CA GLY A 14 -0.85 -3.52 -19.48
C GLY A 14 0.52 -2.95 -19.14
N LEU A 15 0.76 -2.51 -17.90
CA LEU A 15 2.07 -2.07 -17.44
C LEU A 15 3.01 -3.27 -17.24
N THR A 16 2.60 -4.26 -16.44
CA THR A 16 3.27 -5.55 -16.31
C THR A 16 2.24 -6.65 -16.02
N PRO A 17 2.51 -7.91 -16.41
CA PRO A 17 1.61 -9.03 -16.11
C PRO A 17 1.36 -9.23 -14.61
N ALA A 18 2.38 -9.01 -13.77
CA ALA A 18 2.26 -9.13 -12.32
C ALA A 18 1.37 -8.03 -11.73
N LEU A 19 1.50 -6.79 -12.20
CA LEU A 19 0.62 -5.70 -11.78
C LEU A 19 -0.83 -5.95 -12.24
N ASP A 20 -1.03 -6.41 -13.47
CA ASP A 20 -2.36 -6.74 -13.99
C ASP A 20 -3.06 -7.80 -13.13
N LEU A 21 -2.31 -8.81 -12.68
CA LEU A 21 -2.82 -9.83 -11.76
C LEU A 21 -3.26 -9.23 -10.42
N ALA A 22 -2.46 -8.34 -9.84
CA ALA A 22 -2.78 -7.64 -8.60
C ALA A 22 -4.00 -6.73 -8.77
N LEU A 23 -4.08 -5.97 -9.85
CA LEU A 23 -5.22 -5.11 -10.15
C LEU A 23 -6.51 -5.92 -10.34
N LYS A 24 -6.43 -7.06 -11.02
CA LYS A 24 -7.57 -7.98 -11.16
C LYS A 24 -8.02 -8.54 -9.81
N TYR A 25 -7.07 -8.85 -8.91
CA TYR A 25 -7.41 -9.34 -7.58
C TYR A 25 -8.19 -8.31 -6.79
N ILE A 26 -7.74 -7.06 -6.73
CA ILE A 26 -8.44 -6.00 -5.97
C ILE A 26 -9.80 -5.62 -6.56
N GLU A 27 -10.07 -5.88 -7.84
CA GLU A 27 -11.41 -5.73 -8.43
C GLU A 27 -12.43 -6.74 -7.89
N THR A 28 -11.99 -7.90 -7.41
CA THR A 28 -12.86 -9.04 -7.08
C THR A 28 -12.82 -9.47 -5.62
N VAL A 29 -11.81 -9.04 -4.87
CA VAL A 29 -11.69 -9.37 -3.44
C VAL A 29 -12.83 -8.75 -2.64
N THR A 30 -13.35 -9.52 -1.69
CA THR A 30 -14.47 -9.11 -0.83
C THR A 30 -14.02 -9.03 0.63
N PRO A 31 -14.76 -8.31 1.51
CA PRO A 31 -14.38 -8.14 2.92
C PRO A 31 -14.32 -9.43 3.76
N ASP A 32 -14.88 -10.53 3.30
CA ASP A 32 -14.85 -11.82 3.97
C ASP A 32 -13.56 -12.63 3.71
N VAL A 33 -12.64 -12.11 2.88
CA VAL A 33 -11.33 -12.74 2.68
C VAL A 33 -10.60 -12.93 4.01
N GLU A 34 -9.96 -14.08 4.20
CA GLU A 34 -9.25 -14.40 5.43
C GLU A 34 -7.99 -13.52 5.61
N VAL A 35 -7.75 -13.10 6.86
CA VAL A 35 -6.50 -12.44 7.26
C VAL A 35 -5.32 -13.40 7.06
N GLY A 36 -4.24 -12.91 6.49
CA GLY A 36 -3.03 -13.68 6.23
C GLY A 36 -2.42 -13.39 4.87
N SER A 37 -1.47 -14.22 4.48
CA SER A 37 -0.76 -14.10 3.20
C SER A 37 -1.29 -15.14 2.21
N HIS A 38 -1.73 -14.68 1.06
CA HIS A 38 -2.30 -15.48 -0.01
C HIS A 38 -1.40 -15.38 -1.25
N PRO A 39 -0.56 -16.39 -1.53
CA PRO A 39 0.29 -16.39 -2.71
C PRO A 39 -0.55 -16.55 -3.98
N LEU A 40 -0.13 -15.86 -5.04
CA LEU A 40 -0.70 -15.89 -6.38
C LEU A 40 0.41 -16.26 -7.39
N ASP A 41 0.04 -16.33 -8.66
CA ASP A 41 1.01 -16.53 -9.75
C ASP A 41 1.98 -15.33 -9.89
N LEU A 42 3.01 -15.49 -10.68
CA LEU A 42 4.01 -14.46 -11.00
C LEU A 42 4.73 -13.85 -9.79
N GLY A 43 4.79 -14.57 -8.67
CA GLY A 43 5.40 -14.08 -7.43
C GLY A 43 4.59 -13.00 -6.70
N VAL A 44 3.40 -12.70 -7.17
CA VAL A 44 2.46 -11.79 -6.49
C VAL A 44 1.90 -12.45 -5.25
N LYS A 45 1.68 -11.69 -4.19
CA LYS A 45 0.96 -12.16 -3.00
C LYS A 45 0.03 -11.08 -2.46
N ALA A 46 -1.15 -11.49 -2.01
CA ALA A 46 -2.05 -10.64 -1.26
C ALA A 46 -1.79 -10.80 0.25
N VAL A 47 -1.55 -9.72 0.94
CA VAL A 47 -1.41 -9.69 2.41
C VAL A 47 -2.64 -8.98 2.97
N VAL A 48 -3.52 -9.75 3.61
CA VAL A 48 -4.74 -9.24 4.23
C VAL A 48 -4.50 -9.04 5.72
N SER A 49 -4.84 -7.88 6.23
CA SER A 49 -4.68 -7.53 7.64
C SER A 49 -5.87 -6.76 8.19
N GLU A 50 -6.06 -6.87 9.49
CA GLU A 50 -7.00 -6.08 10.28
C GLU A 50 -6.23 -5.31 11.34
N GLY A 51 -6.68 -4.10 11.66
CA GLY A 51 -6.06 -3.27 12.67
C GLY A 51 -6.86 -2.01 12.95
N THR A 52 -6.25 -1.08 13.65
CA THR A 52 -6.80 0.23 13.95
C THR A 52 -5.81 1.28 13.46
N THR A 53 -6.30 2.28 12.75
CA THR A 53 -5.49 3.43 12.33
C THR A 53 -5.03 4.25 13.55
N SER A 54 -3.94 4.98 13.42
CA SER A 54 -3.35 5.78 14.49
C SER A 54 -3.06 7.22 14.04
N LEU A 55 -2.98 8.13 15.00
CA LEU A 55 -2.67 9.54 14.72
C LEU A 55 -1.26 9.72 14.18
N VAL A 56 -0.34 8.85 14.56
CA VAL A 56 1.05 8.86 14.14
C VAL A 56 1.52 7.44 13.86
N ASN A 57 2.43 7.28 12.90
CA ASN A 57 3.15 6.04 12.69
C ASN A 57 4.59 6.22 13.24
N PRO A 58 4.95 5.59 14.37
CA PRO A 58 6.26 5.77 14.97
C PRO A 58 7.41 5.22 14.11
N LYS A 59 7.09 4.44 13.07
CA LYS A 59 8.07 3.90 12.12
C LYS A 59 8.37 4.87 10.97
N GLY A 60 7.59 5.95 10.82
CA GLY A 60 7.68 6.88 9.72
C GLY A 60 7.40 6.25 8.36
N TYR A 61 7.99 6.81 7.32
CA TYR A 61 7.86 6.28 5.96
C TYR A 61 8.64 4.98 5.77
N GLU A 62 8.15 4.17 4.84
CA GLU A 62 8.86 3.00 4.32
C GLU A 62 8.95 3.04 2.80
N ALA A 63 9.94 2.36 2.25
CA ALA A 63 10.04 2.07 0.82
C ALA A 63 10.60 0.66 0.61
N HIS A 64 10.23 0.06 -0.51
CA HIS A 64 10.63 -1.28 -0.91
C HIS A 64 11.52 -1.20 -2.15
N ARG A 65 12.31 -2.25 -2.42
CA ARG A 65 13.15 -2.33 -3.63
C ARG A 65 12.71 -3.44 -4.57
N LYS A 66 12.18 -4.54 -4.02
CA LYS A 66 11.81 -5.74 -4.77
C LYS A 66 10.34 -5.79 -5.16
N TYR A 67 9.50 -5.01 -4.48
CA TYR A 67 8.04 -5.02 -4.67
C TYR A 67 7.48 -3.61 -4.81
N ALA A 68 6.48 -3.49 -5.68
CA ALA A 68 5.49 -2.44 -5.60
C ALA A 68 4.33 -2.92 -4.72
N ASP A 69 3.66 -2.01 -4.02
CA ASP A 69 2.48 -2.31 -3.21
C ASP A 69 1.22 -1.77 -3.89
N VAL A 70 0.20 -2.62 -4.04
CA VAL A 70 -1.16 -2.16 -4.39
C VAL A 70 -2.01 -2.29 -3.14
N GLN A 71 -2.53 -1.19 -2.64
CA GLN A 71 -3.23 -1.12 -1.35
C GLN A 71 -4.70 -0.74 -1.55
N LEU A 72 -5.59 -1.49 -0.92
CA LEU A 72 -7.04 -1.25 -0.90
C LEU A 72 -7.59 -1.53 0.49
N ALA A 73 -8.35 -0.59 1.08
CA ALA A 73 -9.14 -0.88 2.27
C ALA A 73 -10.44 -1.56 1.86
N LEU A 74 -10.69 -2.72 2.47
CA LEU A 74 -11.90 -3.53 2.26
C LEU A 74 -13.03 -3.13 3.22
N VAL A 75 -12.66 -2.70 4.43
CA VAL A 75 -13.55 -2.18 5.45
C VAL A 75 -12.88 -0.98 6.10
N GLY A 76 -13.63 0.09 6.31
CA GLY A 76 -13.10 1.33 6.86
C GLY A 76 -12.25 2.12 5.87
N THR A 77 -11.51 3.07 6.39
CA THR A 77 -10.61 3.96 5.63
C THR A 77 -9.27 4.09 6.33
N GLU A 78 -8.22 4.31 5.56
CA GLU A 78 -6.87 4.55 6.06
C GLU A 78 -6.25 5.70 5.27
N LEU A 79 -5.57 6.59 5.95
CA LEU A 79 -4.72 7.59 5.31
C LEU A 79 -3.33 7.03 5.14
N ILE A 80 -2.81 7.11 3.92
CA ILE A 80 -1.43 6.78 3.58
C ILE A 80 -0.76 8.06 3.09
N ARG A 81 0.30 8.49 3.78
CA ARG A 81 1.09 9.63 3.37
C ARG A 81 2.16 9.19 2.41
N CYS A 82 2.31 9.87 1.28
CA CYS A 82 3.27 9.53 0.23
C CYS A 82 4.19 10.69 -0.09
N LYS A 83 5.45 10.33 -0.47
CA LYS A 83 6.45 11.31 -0.89
C LYS A 83 7.46 10.65 -1.84
N PRO A 84 7.98 11.36 -2.85
CA PRO A 84 9.06 10.83 -3.66
C PRO A 84 10.29 10.48 -2.81
N LEU A 85 10.89 9.32 -3.06
CA LEU A 85 11.99 8.78 -2.26
C LEU A 85 13.18 9.77 -2.10
N PRO A 86 13.59 10.56 -3.10
CA PRO A 86 14.68 11.52 -2.92
C PRO A 86 14.38 12.69 -1.97
N GLN A 87 13.13 12.83 -1.53
CA GLN A 87 12.69 13.93 -0.66
C GLN A 87 12.51 13.51 0.80
N VAL A 88 12.86 12.28 1.16
CA VAL A 88 12.80 11.75 2.53
C VAL A 88 14.20 11.45 3.06
N THR A 89 14.38 11.50 4.38
CA THR A 89 15.67 11.25 5.04
C THR A 89 15.67 9.86 5.65
N GLU A 90 16.60 9.01 5.20
CA GLU A 90 16.74 7.64 5.72
C GLU A 90 17.09 7.65 7.21
N THR A 91 16.39 6.82 7.98
CA THR A 91 16.62 6.61 9.42
C THR A 91 17.06 5.18 9.72
N ILE A 92 16.58 4.20 8.96
CA ILE A 92 16.99 2.80 9.05
C ILE A 92 17.34 2.34 7.63
N PRO A 93 18.59 1.88 7.40
CA PRO A 93 19.02 1.39 6.10
C PRO A 93 18.18 0.21 5.61
N TYR A 94 18.21 -0.01 4.31
CA TYR A 94 17.49 -1.10 3.67
C TYR A 94 17.88 -2.47 4.25
N ASP A 95 16.88 -3.19 4.72
CA ASP A 95 16.95 -4.58 5.18
C ASP A 95 16.45 -5.50 4.05
N GLU A 96 17.35 -6.26 3.45
CA GLU A 96 17.03 -7.14 2.32
C GLU A 96 16.05 -8.26 2.68
N ALA A 97 16.08 -8.74 3.92
CA ALA A 97 15.23 -9.83 4.39
C ALA A 97 13.76 -9.37 4.53
N LYS A 98 13.56 -8.09 4.83
CA LYS A 98 12.23 -7.48 4.98
C LYS A 98 11.80 -6.70 3.75
N ASP A 99 12.71 -6.51 2.78
CA ASP A 99 12.52 -5.60 1.64
C ASP A 99 12.05 -4.20 2.08
N THR A 100 12.69 -3.62 3.10
CA THR A 100 12.22 -2.36 3.68
C THR A 100 13.38 -1.48 4.12
N ALA A 101 13.35 -0.20 3.73
CA ALA A 101 14.09 0.88 4.37
C ALA A 101 13.10 1.80 5.08
N ARG A 102 13.56 2.54 6.10
CA ARG A 102 12.73 3.48 6.86
C ARG A 102 13.24 4.90 6.75
N TYR A 103 12.31 5.85 6.78
CA TYR A 103 12.61 7.27 6.62
C TYR A 103 11.88 8.09 7.66
N ALA A 104 12.43 9.25 8.00
CA ALA A 104 11.85 10.17 8.97
C ALA A 104 10.49 10.67 8.51
N ASP A 105 9.57 10.83 9.46
CA ASP A 105 8.30 11.49 9.23
C ASP A 105 8.52 12.94 8.77
N CYS A 106 7.76 13.34 7.79
CA CYS A 106 7.73 14.70 7.25
C CYS A 106 6.45 14.92 6.44
N PRO A 107 6.03 16.16 6.19
CA PRO A 107 4.86 16.45 5.36
C PRO A 107 4.97 15.85 3.96
N GLY A 108 3.88 15.28 3.48
CA GLY A 108 3.75 14.65 2.16
C GLY A 108 2.33 14.77 1.62
N ALA A 109 2.01 14.00 0.59
CA ALA A 109 0.65 13.89 0.05
C ALA A 109 -0.14 12.89 0.89
N ASP A 110 -1.23 13.34 1.49
CA ASP A 110 -2.14 12.51 2.26
C ASP A 110 -3.22 11.93 1.34
N LEU A 111 -3.23 10.61 1.19
CA LEU A 111 -4.13 9.86 0.30
C LEU A 111 -4.98 8.91 1.14
N VAL A 112 -6.30 8.97 0.97
CA VAL A 112 -7.24 8.13 1.72
C VAL A 112 -7.62 6.92 0.87
N ILE A 113 -7.26 5.71 1.33
CA ILE A 113 -7.76 4.46 0.75
C ILE A 113 -9.02 4.01 1.48
N GLY A 114 -9.98 3.50 0.75
CA GLY A 114 -11.32 3.11 1.22
C GLY A 114 -12.38 3.62 0.25
N GLU A 115 -13.61 3.18 0.42
CA GLU A 115 -14.74 3.55 -0.46
C GLU A 115 -14.45 3.31 -1.96
N GLY A 116 -13.61 2.31 -2.25
CA GLY A 116 -13.20 1.96 -3.60
C GLY A 116 -11.95 2.70 -4.14
N TYR A 117 -11.32 3.58 -3.37
CA TYR A 117 -10.04 4.17 -3.75
C TYR A 117 -8.89 3.24 -3.42
N PHE A 118 -7.97 3.06 -4.38
CA PHE A 118 -6.76 2.25 -4.24
C PHE A 118 -5.51 3.08 -4.48
N LEU A 119 -4.40 2.59 -3.97
CA LEU A 119 -3.08 3.21 -4.12
C LEU A 119 -2.07 2.18 -4.64
N VAL A 120 -1.28 2.55 -5.64
CA VAL A 120 -0.08 1.81 -6.05
C VAL A 120 1.13 2.66 -5.73
N VAL A 121 2.06 2.13 -4.94
CA VAL A 121 3.37 2.72 -4.67
C VAL A 121 4.46 1.85 -5.28
N PHE A 122 5.38 2.48 -5.98
CA PHE A 122 6.56 1.86 -6.60
C PHE A 122 7.79 2.05 -5.70
N PRO A 123 8.94 1.41 -6.01
CA PRO A 123 10.16 1.60 -5.22
C PRO A 123 10.61 3.05 -5.02
N GLU A 124 10.27 3.94 -5.95
CA GLU A 124 10.59 5.37 -5.89
C GLU A 124 9.64 6.19 -5.03
N ASP A 125 8.60 5.56 -4.48
CA ASP A 125 7.58 6.20 -3.66
C ASP A 125 7.74 5.77 -2.20
N ALA A 126 8.23 6.65 -1.34
CA ALA A 126 8.16 6.45 0.11
C ALA A 126 6.71 6.64 0.57
N HIS A 127 6.25 5.77 1.46
CA HIS A 127 4.88 5.82 1.98
C HIS A 127 4.82 5.50 3.48
N GLU A 128 3.90 6.16 4.16
CA GLU A 128 3.63 6.01 5.59
C GLU A 128 2.18 5.54 5.77
N PRO A 129 1.94 4.24 5.94
CA PRO A 129 0.61 3.67 6.09
C PRO A 129 0.11 3.72 7.54
N GLY A 130 -1.16 3.40 7.74
CA GLY A 130 -1.77 3.19 9.05
C GLY A 130 -2.25 4.47 9.74
N LEU A 131 -2.32 5.59 9.04
CA LEU A 131 -2.71 6.87 9.62
C LEU A 131 -4.23 7.04 9.67
N ALA A 132 -4.69 7.76 10.69
CA ALA A 132 -6.08 8.08 10.91
C ALA A 132 -6.56 9.17 9.95
N VAL A 133 -7.75 8.97 9.37
CA VAL A 133 -8.42 9.98 8.56
C VAL A 133 -9.07 11.01 9.50
N ASP A 134 -8.90 12.29 9.19
CA ASP A 134 -9.47 13.42 9.96
C ASP A 134 -9.20 13.34 11.48
N GLY A 135 -8.08 12.74 11.87
CA GLY A 135 -7.70 12.60 13.27
C GLY A 135 -8.54 11.59 14.07
N VAL A 136 -9.30 10.72 13.40
CA VAL A 136 -10.16 9.71 14.05
C VAL A 136 -9.58 8.32 13.85
N CYS A 137 -9.05 7.73 14.92
CA CYS A 137 -8.60 6.33 14.89
C CYS A 137 -9.79 5.40 14.73
N ALA A 138 -9.74 4.50 13.75
CA ALA A 138 -10.85 3.61 13.41
C ALA A 138 -10.37 2.23 12.95
N PRO A 139 -11.20 1.18 13.10
CA PRO A 139 -10.89 -0.14 12.56
C PRO A 139 -10.76 -0.10 11.04
N VAL A 140 -9.79 -0.84 10.52
CA VAL A 140 -9.58 -1.02 9.09
C VAL A 140 -9.22 -2.48 8.79
N LYS A 141 -9.81 -3.01 7.71
CA LYS A 141 -9.37 -4.25 7.08
C LYS A 141 -8.88 -3.91 5.68
N LYS A 142 -7.65 -4.31 5.36
CA LYS A 142 -7.04 -3.98 4.07
C LYS A 142 -6.33 -5.16 3.44
N VAL A 143 -6.16 -5.07 2.13
CA VAL A 143 -5.26 -5.91 1.36
C VAL A 143 -4.14 -5.07 0.80
N VAL A 144 -2.91 -5.60 0.92
CA VAL A 144 -1.72 -5.09 0.26
C VAL A 144 -1.21 -6.16 -0.69
N MET A 145 -1.28 -5.89 -1.99
CA MET A 145 -0.69 -6.76 -2.99
C MET A 145 0.79 -6.45 -3.10
N LYS A 146 1.64 -7.43 -2.82
CA LYS A 146 3.08 -7.35 -3.07
C LYS A 146 3.36 -7.82 -4.50
N VAL A 147 3.72 -6.89 -5.37
CA VAL A 147 3.92 -7.11 -6.81
C VAL A 147 5.41 -7.02 -7.10
N PRO A 148 6.07 -8.12 -7.54
CA PRO A 148 7.48 -8.07 -7.88
C PRO A 148 7.76 -7.01 -8.94
N VAL A 149 8.82 -6.21 -8.73
CA VAL A 149 9.41 -5.33 -9.73
C VAL A 149 10.81 -5.84 -10.05
N GLU A 150 11.20 -5.80 -11.30
CA GLU A 150 12.54 -6.21 -11.70
C GLU A 150 13.53 -5.07 -11.68
#